data_1f6a7a8fdeb924c24d0eb9dbaece0fd9
#
_entry.id   1f6a7a8fdeb924c24d0eb9dbaece0fd9
#
_cell.length_a   1.000
_cell.length_b   1.000
_cell.length_c   1.000
_cell.angle_alpha   90.00
_cell.angle_beta   90.00
_cell.angle_gamma   90.00
#
_symmetry.space_group_name_H-M   'P 1'
#
loop_
_entity.id
_entity.type
_entity.pdbx_description
1 polymer ?
#
loop_
_entity_poly.entity_id
_entity_poly.type
_entity_poly.pdbx_seq_one_letter_code
_entity_poly.pdbx_strand_id
1 'polypeptide(L)' 'MFEPRMPKYQWGQRVKTLVDLINDGSFPDAQPEALLVANGGLGEIVQVGSHTDSNTPIYLVEFSDGRVIGCLEEEIAPL' A
#
# COMPACT_ATOMS: atom_id res chain seq x y z
N MET A 1 23.76 -4.17 14.83
CA MET A 1 22.92 -2.97 14.96
C MET A 1 21.92 -2.93 13.81
N PHE A 2 20.65 -2.72 14.12
CA PHE A 2 19.61 -2.60 13.11
C PHE A 2 19.43 -1.17 12.69
N GLU A 3 19.30 -0.96 11.39
CA GLU A 3 18.82 0.29 10.86
C GLU A 3 17.42 0.07 10.28
N PRO A 4 16.47 0.99 10.52
CA PRO A 4 15.16 0.88 9.89
C PRO A 4 15.30 0.93 8.38
N ARG A 5 14.46 0.18 7.66
CA ARG A 5 14.40 0.31 6.21
C ARG A 5 13.92 1.70 5.85
N MET A 6 14.64 2.36 4.98
CA MET A 6 14.23 3.66 4.47
C MET A 6 13.18 3.47 3.37
N PRO A 7 12.07 4.22 3.40
CA PRO A 7 11.08 4.12 2.33
C PRO A 7 11.67 4.53 0.99
N LYS A 8 11.37 3.76 -0.05
CA LYS A 8 11.77 4.08 -1.42
C LYS A 8 10.89 5.15 -2.04
N TYR A 9 9.63 5.20 -1.64
CA TYR A 9 8.62 6.04 -2.27
C TYR A 9 8.21 7.12 -1.28
N GLN A 10 7.67 8.21 -1.80
CA GLN A 10 7.34 9.37 -0.99
C GLN A 10 5.88 9.74 -1.11
N TRP A 11 5.39 10.49 -0.12
CA TRP A 11 4.06 11.06 -0.14
C TRP A 11 3.86 11.89 -1.42
N GLY A 12 2.72 11.70 -2.07
CA GLY A 12 2.39 12.38 -3.30
C GLY A 12 2.85 11.67 -4.56
N GLN A 13 3.62 10.60 -4.42
CA GLN A 13 4.10 9.85 -5.57
C GLN A 13 2.98 8.96 -6.13
N ARG A 14 2.84 8.94 -7.44
CA ARG A 14 1.87 8.06 -8.10
C ARG A 14 2.48 6.69 -8.33
N VAL A 15 1.66 5.68 -8.09
CA VAL A 15 2.10 4.28 -8.16
C VAL A 15 1.02 3.44 -8.82
N LYS A 16 1.42 2.25 -9.24
CA LYS A 16 0.49 1.20 -9.67
C LYS A 16 0.73 -0.05 -8.86
N THR A 17 -0.31 -0.87 -8.72
CA THR A 17 -0.16 -2.15 -8.05
C THR A 17 0.46 -3.18 -8.99
N LEU A 18 1.31 -4.03 -8.42
CA LEU A 18 1.96 -5.12 -9.14
C LEU A 18 1.26 -6.46 -8.90
N VAL A 19 0.32 -6.49 -7.97
CA VAL A 19 -0.43 -7.69 -7.56
C VAL A 19 -1.86 -7.28 -7.28
N ASP A 20 -2.74 -8.26 -7.20
CA ASP A 20 -4.09 -8.03 -6.68
C ASP A 20 -4.02 -7.75 -5.19
N LEU A 21 -4.67 -6.70 -4.74
CA LEU A 21 -4.75 -6.37 -3.32
C LEU A 21 -6.02 -6.99 -2.75
N ILE A 22 -5.83 -7.92 -1.84
CA ILE A 22 -6.92 -8.69 -1.22
C ILE A 22 -7.08 -8.21 0.21
N ASN A 23 -8.34 -8.14 0.67
CA ASN A 23 -8.63 -7.71 2.04
C ASN A 23 -8.19 -8.79 3.02
N ASP A 24 -7.17 -8.47 3.82
CA ASP A 24 -6.67 -9.37 4.87
C ASP A 24 -7.39 -9.19 6.21
N GLY A 25 -8.49 -8.42 6.20
CA GLY A 25 -9.24 -8.09 7.40
C GLY A 25 -8.98 -6.69 7.93
N SER A 26 -7.98 -6.01 7.40
CA SER A 26 -7.64 -4.65 7.84
C SER A 26 -8.52 -3.57 7.23
N PHE A 27 -9.32 -3.90 6.23
CA PHE A 27 -10.23 -2.98 5.57
C PHE A 27 -11.68 -3.36 5.95
N PRO A 28 -12.28 -2.64 6.91
CA PRO A 28 -13.57 -3.07 7.47
C PRO A 28 -14.77 -2.87 6.56
N ASP A 29 -14.65 -2.02 5.53
CA ASP A 29 -15.76 -1.71 4.64
C ASP A 29 -15.97 -2.78 3.55
N ALA A 30 -15.14 -3.81 3.54
CA ALA A 30 -15.26 -4.91 2.59
C ALA A 30 -15.18 -6.24 3.34
N GLN A 31 -15.69 -7.30 2.69
CA GLN A 31 -15.63 -8.63 3.28
C GLN A 31 -14.20 -9.14 3.32
N PRO A 32 -13.86 -10.01 4.29
CA PRO A 32 -12.55 -10.66 4.29
C PRO A 32 -12.30 -11.37 2.96
N GLU A 33 -11.07 -11.30 2.48
CA GLU A 33 -10.62 -11.92 1.23
C GLU A 33 -11.23 -11.30 -0.04
N ALA A 34 -11.99 -10.20 0.09
CA ALA A 34 -12.50 -9.50 -1.08
C ALA A 34 -11.36 -8.84 -1.85
N LEU A 35 -11.47 -8.83 -3.18
CA LEU A 35 -10.53 -8.10 -4.02
C LEU A 35 -10.77 -6.60 -3.83
N LEU A 36 -9.76 -5.90 -3.34
CA LEU A 36 -9.84 -4.46 -3.12
C LEU A 36 -9.37 -3.69 -4.37
N VAL A 37 -8.25 -4.11 -4.95
CA VAL A 37 -7.68 -3.48 -6.15
C VAL A 37 -7.08 -4.58 -7.00
N ALA A 38 -7.46 -4.62 -8.27
CA ALA A 38 -6.85 -5.55 -9.21
C ALA A 38 -5.45 -5.09 -9.61
N ASN A 39 -4.60 -6.04 -9.97
CA ASN A 39 -3.26 -5.78 -10.48
C ASN A 39 -3.30 -4.69 -11.56
N GLY A 40 -2.40 -3.72 -11.47
CA GLY A 40 -2.35 -2.59 -12.40
C GLY A 40 -3.20 -1.40 -11.97
N GLY A 41 -3.82 -1.45 -10.78
CA GLY A 41 -4.58 -0.33 -10.26
C GLY A 41 -3.69 0.87 -9.97
N LEU A 42 -4.20 2.06 -10.27
CA LEU A 42 -3.44 3.30 -10.13
C LEU A 42 -3.86 4.02 -8.85
N GLY A 43 -2.88 4.59 -8.16
CA GLY A 43 -3.14 5.34 -6.94
C GLY A 43 -2.04 6.33 -6.64
N GLU A 44 -2.22 7.04 -5.53
CA GLU A 44 -1.27 8.05 -5.07
C GLU A 44 -0.96 7.79 -3.60
N ILE A 45 0.32 7.86 -3.24
CA ILE A 45 0.74 7.70 -1.84
C ILE A 45 0.31 8.93 -1.06
N VAL A 46 -0.55 8.72 -0.07
CA VAL A 46 -1.06 9.81 0.77
C VAL A 46 -0.45 9.80 2.17
N GLN A 47 0.23 8.71 2.53
CA GLN A 47 0.96 8.65 3.79
C GLN A 47 2.00 7.54 3.73
N VAL A 48 3.14 7.76 4.38
CA VAL A 48 4.19 6.75 4.50
C VAL A 48 4.38 6.48 5.99
N GLY A 49 4.34 5.21 6.36
CA GLY A 49 4.58 4.79 7.73
C GLY A 49 5.50 3.58 7.75
N SER A 50 5.62 2.95 8.90
CA SER A 50 6.36 1.71 8.99
C SER A 50 5.66 0.77 9.97
N HIS A 51 5.79 -0.51 9.71
CA HIS A 51 5.30 -1.54 10.60
C HIS A 51 6.30 -1.69 11.75
N THR A 52 5.85 -1.46 12.98
CA THR A 52 6.77 -1.37 14.13
C THR A 52 7.50 -2.68 14.42
N ASP A 53 6.86 -3.82 14.17
CA ASP A 53 7.45 -5.12 14.51
C ASP A 53 8.56 -5.52 13.55
N SER A 54 8.50 -5.07 12.30
CA SER A 54 9.44 -5.51 11.26
C SER A 54 10.23 -4.37 10.64
N ASN A 55 9.98 -3.13 11.05
CA ASN A 55 10.56 -1.93 10.42
C ASN A 55 10.34 -1.90 8.91
N THR A 56 9.22 -2.46 8.45
CA THR A 56 8.88 -2.54 7.04
C THR A 56 8.09 -1.30 6.64
N PRO A 57 8.49 -0.57 5.59
CA PRO A 57 7.70 0.57 5.13
C PRO A 57 6.32 0.14 4.67
N ILE A 58 5.31 0.90 5.09
CA ILE A 58 3.92 0.73 4.68
C ILE A 58 3.48 2.01 4.00
N TYR A 59 2.89 1.88 2.83
CA TYR A 59 2.42 3.02 2.06
C TYR A 59 0.90 3.02 2.06
N LEU A 60 0.31 4.11 2.51
CA LEU A 60 -1.14 4.30 2.36
C LEU A 60 -1.36 4.92 1.00
N VAL A 61 -2.05 4.18 0.14
CA VAL A 61 -2.27 4.56 -1.25
C VAL A 61 -3.76 4.79 -1.46
N GLU A 62 -4.10 5.98 -1.94
CA GLU A 62 -5.48 6.30 -2.31
C GLU A 62 -5.69 5.93 -3.78
N PHE A 63 -6.63 5.04 -4.02
CA PHE A 63 -6.95 4.58 -5.36
C PHE A 63 -8.09 5.40 -5.97
N SER A 64 -8.36 5.19 -7.25
CA SER A 64 -9.30 6.01 -8.00
C SER A 64 -10.74 5.95 -7.48
N ASP A 65 -11.10 4.90 -6.75
CA ASP A 65 -12.42 4.77 -6.13
C ASP A 65 -12.52 5.44 -4.75
N GLY A 66 -11.46 6.13 -4.32
CA GLY A 66 -11.41 6.80 -3.02
C GLY A 66 -10.95 5.94 -1.87
N ARG A 67 -10.71 4.66 -2.07
CA ARG A 67 -10.22 3.78 -1.00
C ARG A 67 -8.76 4.07 -0.71
N VAL A 68 -8.41 4.09 0.58
CA VAL A 68 -7.03 4.20 1.04
C VAL A 68 -6.62 2.86 1.61
N ILE A 69 -5.61 2.24 1.03
CA ILE A 69 -5.21 0.87 1.36
C ILE A 69 -3.72 0.84 1.66
N GLY A 70 -3.34 0.13 2.74
CA GLY A 70 -1.95 -0.06 3.10
C GLY A 70 -1.28 -1.07 2.16
N CYS A 71 -0.15 -0.67 1.58
CA CYS A 71 0.59 -1.49 0.64
C CYS A 71 2.04 -1.64 1.07
N LEU A 72 2.63 -2.77 0.76
CA LEU A 72 4.06 -2.99 0.94
C LEU A 72 4.81 -2.49 -0.30
N GLU A 73 6.11 -2.25 -0.14
CA GLU A 73 6.94 -1.75 -1.24
C GLU A 73 6.90 -2.65 -2.47
N GLU A 74 6.95 -3.96 -2.23
CA GLU A 74 6.96 -4.95 -3.30
C GLU A 74 5.62 -5.10 -4.01
N GLU A 75 4.56 -4.52 -3.46
CA GLU A 75 3.22 -4.60 -4.03
C GLU A 75 2.93 -3.46 -5.00
N ILE A 76 3.77 -2.45 -5.02
CA ILE A 76 3.56 -1.25 -5.84
C ILE A 76 4.83 -0.88 -6.60
N ALA A 77 4.66 -0.13 -7.67
CA ALA A 77 5.77 0.45 -8.43
C ALA A 77 5.44 1.88 -8.82
N PRO A 78 6.44 2.76 -8.93
CA PRO A 78 6.20 4.13 -9.36
C PRO A 78 5.76 4.19 -10.82
N LEU A 79 4.93 5.18 -11.12
CA LEU A 79 4.55 5.46 -12.50
C LEU A 79 5.62 6.23 -13.23
#